data_ee4ca62e1412ef6b9427a3e1456ce732
#
_entry.id   ee4ca62e1412ef6b9427a3e1456ce732
#
_cell.length_a   1.000
_cell.length_b   1.000
_cell.length_c   1.000
_cell.angle_alpha   90.00
_cell.angle_beta   90.00
_cell.angle_gamma   90.00
#
_symmetry.space_group_name_H-M   'P 1'
#
loop_
_entity.id
_entity.type
_entity.pdbx_description
1 polymer ?
#
loop_
_entity_poly.entity_id
_entity_poly.type
_entity_poly.pdbx_seq_one_letter_code
_entity_poly.pdbx_strand_id
1 'polypeptide(L)'
;MIDTNLKILIKDLNQHSEYIPLLADWHRQQWSNSGHDRTALISSRTGVGNIPKTFVAMCEGAPVGFVCLLVSNAPSRPDLTPWLASLFVKTEFRNAGIGKALLQHCSDYAAEIGFSRIYLYTSTAVDYYKRLGWNQIDNFDIHGKSKIILSRSCSNLHP
;
A
#
# COMPACT_ATOMS: atom_id res chain seq x y z
N MET A 1 -18.32 9.83 -14.74
CA MET A 1 -18.80 9.21 -13.50
C MET A 1 -18.37 7.76 -13.46
N ILE A 2 -17.71 7.36 -12.39
CA ILE A 2 -17.25 5.98 -12.25
C ILE A 2 -18.42 5.13 -11.76
N ASP A 3 -18.61 3.99 -12.42
CA ASP A 3 -19.62 3.02 -12.02
C ASP A 3 -19.23 2.43 -10.66
N THR A 4 -20.13 2.49 -9.68
CA THR A 4 -19.91 1.94 -8.36
C THR A 4 -19.90 0.40 -8.33
N ASN A 5 -20.30 -0.23 -9.45
CA ASN A 5 -20.29 -1.68 -9.61
C ASN A 5 -19.04 -2.18 -10.34
N LEU A 6 -17.98 -1.39 -10.38
CA LEU A 6 -16.72 -1.81 -11.01
C LEU A 6 -16.20 -3.09 -10.39
N LYS A 7 -15.86 -4.04 -11.25
CA LYS A 7 -15.23 -5.28 -10.82
C LYS A 7 -13.72 -5.04 -10.70
N ILE A 8 -13.21 -5.13 -9.49
CA ILE A 8 -11.80 -4.95 -9.20
C ILE A 8 -11.19 -6.31 -8.89
N LEU A 9 -10.11 -6.63 -9.61
CA LEU A 9 -9.26 -7.79 -9.32
C LEU A 9 -7.95 -7.28 -8.77
N ILE A 10 -7.43 -7.94 -7.73
CA ILE A 10 -6.14 -7.58 -7.16
C ILE A 10 -5.16 -8.70 -7.45
N LYS A 11 -4.02 -8.34 -8.04
CA LYS A 11 -3.02 -9.29 -8.49
C LYS A 11 -1.67 -9.02 -7.85
N ASP A 12 -0.89 -10.07 -7.67
CA ASP A 12 0.48 -9.98 -7.19
C ASP A 12 1.38 -9.53 -8.36
N LEU A 13 2.10 -8.43 -8.15
CA LEU A 13 3.00 -7.89 -9.19
C LEU A 13 4.09 -8.89 -9.61
N ASN A 14 4.45 -9.82 -8.73
CA ASN A 14 5.47 -10.81 -9.04
C ASN A 14 5.14 -11.64 -10.31
N GLN A 15 3.86 -11.80 -10.59
CA GLN A 15 3.40 -12.53 -11.78
C GLN A 15 3.06 -11.62 -12.95
N HIS A 16 3.28 -10.31 -12.81
CA HIS A 16 2.90 -9.29 -13.78
C HIS A 16 3.97 -8.21 -13.88
N SER A 17 5.23 -8.64 -14.08
CA SER A 17 6.38 -7.72 -14.10
C SER A 17 6.29 -6.66 -15.21
N GLU A 18 5.47 -6.90 -16.23
CA GLU A 18 5.22 -5.93 -17.30
C GLU A 18 4.62 -4.62 -16.77
N TYR A 19 4.03 -4.62 -15.60
CA TYR A 19 3.45 -3.40 -15.00
C TYR A 19 4.46 -2.59 -14.20
N ILE A 20 5.66 -3.10 -13.94
CA ILE A 20 6.65 -2.40 -13.12
C ILE A 20 6.96 -0.99 -13.64
N PRO A 21 7.19 -0.78 -14.94
CA PRO A 21 7.46 0.59 -15.42
C PRO A 21 6.30 1.55 -15.15
N LEU A 22 5.07 1.09 -15.31
CA LEU A 22 3.89 1.93 -15.07
C LEU A 22 3.77 2.31 -13.59
N LEU A 23 3.92 1.35 -12.69
CA LEU A 23 3.87 1.60 -11.26
C LEU A 23 5.01 2.52 -10.82
N ALA A 24 6.18 2.33 -11.37
CA ALA A 24 7.34 3.19 -11.10
C ALA A 24 7.05 4.63 -11.50
N ASP A 25 6.41 4.85 -12.65
CA ASP A 25 6.05 6.17 -13.10
C ASP A 25 5.01 6.83 -12.18
N TRP A 26 3.98 6.06 -11.79
CA TRP A 26 2.98 6.54 -10.82
C TRP A 26 3.62 6.91 -9.49
N HIS A 27 4.54 6.08 -8.99
CA HIS A 27 5.24 6.33 -7.74
C HIS A 27 6.06 7.61 -7.82
N ARG A 28 6.80 7.81 -8.92
CA ARG A 28 7.58 9.02 -9.15
C ARG A 28 6.69 10.26 -9.15
N GLN A 29 5.56 10.21 -9.85
CA GLN A 29 4.64 11.35 -9.93
C GLN A 29 4.05 11.72 -8.57
N GLN A 30 3.72 10.72 -7.76
CA GLN A 30 3.03 10.93 -6.48
C GLN A 30 3.99 11.34 -5.36
N TRP A 31 5.18 10.76 -5.30
CA TRP A 31 6.06 10.89 -4.13
C TRP A 31 7.46 11.41 -4.46
N SER A 32 7.72 11.82 -5.66
CA SER A 32 9.07 12.24 -6.03
C SER A 32 9.19 13.74 -6.15
N ASN A 33 10.22 14.28 -5.52
CA ASN A 33 10.66 15.64 -5.77
C ASN A 33 11.95 15.67 -6.60
N SER A 34 12.52 14.52 -6.94
CA SER A 34 13.83 14.41 -7.55
C SER A 34 13.81 14.00 -9.01
N GLY A 35 12.68 13.49 -9.50
CA GLY A 35 12.60 12.98 -10.87
C GLY A 35 13.35 11.69 -11.12
N HIS A 36 13.87 11.03 -10.09
CA HIS A 36 14.58 9.76 -10.24
C HIS A 36 13.64 8.64 -10.69
N ASP A 37 14.15 7.77 -11.54
CA ASP A 37 13.48 6.56 -11.97
C ASP A 37 13.24 5.65 -10.76
N ARG A 38 12.02 5.14 -10.65
CA ARG A 38 11.60 4.29 -9.54
C ARG A 38 11.51 2.82 -9.92
N THR A 39 11.96 2.45 -11.10
CA THR A 39 11.86 1.06 -11.57
C THR A 39 12.57 0.09 -10.63
N ALA A 40 13.80 0.42 -10.21
CA ALA A 40 14.55 -0.43 -9.29
C ALA A 40 13.84 -0.53 -7.92
N LEU A 41 13.25 0.57 -7.46
CA LEU A 41 12.50 0.57 -6.19
C LEU A 41 11.31 -0.40 -6.27
N ILE A 42 10.50 -0.28 -7.30
CA ILE A 42 9.32 -1.15 -7.45
C ILE A 42 9.76 -2.60 -7.66
N SER A 43 10.81 -2.83 -8.44
CA SER A 43 11.34 -4.19 -8.63
C SER A 43 11.78 -4.81 -7.32
N SER A 44 12.37 -4.03 -6.42
CA SER A 44 12.81 -4.52 -5.11
C SER A 44 11.65 -4.85 -4.17
N ARG A 45 10.45 -4.40 -4.48
CA ARG A 45 9.26 -4.60 -3.66
C ARG A 45 8.37 -5.72 -4.16
N THR A 46 8.87 -6.56 -5.02
CA THR A 46 8.16 -7.74 -5.51
C THR A 46 9.13 -8.91 -5.53
N GLY A 47 8.64 -10.08 -5.23
CA GLY A 47 9.48 -11.26 -5.18
C GLY A 47 8.67 -12.50 -4.88
N VAL A 48 9.34 -13.65 -4.85
CA VAL A 48 8.70 -14.94 -4.65
C VAL A 48 8.50 -15.30 -3.17
N GLY A 49 9.15 -14.56 -2.25
CA GLY A 49 8.96 -14.74 -0.82
C GLY A 49 7.65 -14.14 -0.31
N ASN A 50 7.43 -14.23 1.01
CA ASN A 50 6.21 -13.70 1.60
C ASN A 50 6.14 -12.18 1.54
N ILE A 51 7.19 -11.50 1.90
CA ILE A 51 7.33 -10.03 1.81
C ILE A 51 8.77 -9.71 1.42
N PRO A 52 9.00 -8.62 0.68
CA PRO A 52 8.04 -7.61 0.26
C PRO A 52 7.09 -8.09 -0.84
N LYS A 53 5.93 -7.46 -0.91
CA LYS A 53 4.93 -7.72 -1.94
C LYS A 53 4.40 -6.39 -2.47
N THR A 54 4.01 -6.39 -3.73
CA THR A 54 3.26 -5.29 -4.33
C THR A 54 2.02 -5.88 -4.98
N PHE A 55 0.86 -5.33 -4.63
CA PHE A 55 -0.42 -5.77 -5.18
C PHE A 55 -0.97 -4.69 -6.10
N VAL A 56 -1.52 -5.12 -7.23
CA VAL A 56 -2.02 -4.23 -8.28
C VAL A 56 -3.51 -4.42 -8.41
N ALA A 57 -4.25 -3.33 -8.33
CA ALA A 57 -5.70 -3.34 -8.59
C ALA A 57 -5.92 -3.21 -10.09
N MET A 58 -6.70 -4.13 -10.64
CA MET A 58 -7.04 -4.20 -12.06
C MET A 58 -8.52 -3.89 -12.23
N CYS A 59 -8.84 -3.07 -13.22
CA CYS A 59 -10.21 -2.79 -13.62
C CYS A 59 -10.28 -2.94 -15.13
N GLU A 60 -11.18 -3.80 -15.60
CA GLU A 60 -11.39 -4.05 -17.02
C GLU A 60 -10.07 -4.37 -17.78
N GLY A 61 -9.22 -5.16 -17.15
CA GLY A 61 -7.96 -5.60 -17.76
C GLY A 61 -6.82 -4.59 -17.69
N ALA A 62 -6.98 -3.48 -17.01
CA ALA A 62 -5.95 -2.45 -16.89
C ALA A 62 -5.61 -2.15 -15.43
N PRO A 63 -4.33 -1.89 -15.10
CA PRO A 63 -3.96 -1.45 -13.75
C PRO A 63 -4.54 -0.08 -13.44
N VAL A 64 -5.11 0.08 -12.24
CA VAL A 64 -5.69 1.35 -11.79
C VAL A 64 -5.17 1.81 -10.43
N GLY A 65 -4.40 0.98 -9.75
CA GLY A 65 -3.81 1.33 -8.48
C GLY A 65 -2.89 0.25 -7.97
N PHE A 66 -2.17 0.55 -6.88
CA PHE A 66 -1.28 -0.45 -6.25
C PHE A 66 -1.00 -0.09 -4.80
N VAL A 67 -0.46 -1.07 -4.07
CA VAL A 67 0.00 -0.90 -2.70
C VAL A 67 1.14 -1.87 -2.44
N CYS A 68 2.07 -1.49 -1.59
CA CYS A 68 3.20 -2.35 -1.20
C CYS A 68 3.06 -2.81 0.24
N LEU A 69 3.54 -4.02 0.52
CA LEU A 69 3.68 -4.57 1.88
C LEU A 69 5.15 -4.86 2.10
N LEU A 70 5.77 -4.18 3.07
CA LEU A 70 7.21 -4.17 3.28
C LEU A 70 7.57 -4.70 4.66
N VAL A 71 8.77 -5.25 4.79
CA VAL A 71 9.32 -5.66 6.09
C VAL A 71 9.55 -4.44 6.97
N SER A 72 10.09 -3.36 6.41
CA SER A 72 10.44 -2.14 7.15
C SER A 72 10.16 -0.92 6.29
N ASN A 73 9.69 0.15 6.92
CA ASN A 73 9.45 1.42 6.23
C ASN A 73 9.77 2.64 7.09
N ALA A 74 10.09 2.43 8.36
CA ALA A 74 10.52 3.48 9.28
C ALA A 74 11.76 2.99 10.02
N PRO A 75 12.95 3.43 9.60
CA PRO A 75 14.20 2.94 10.21
C PRO A 75 14.28 3.17 11.72
N SER A 76 13.63 4.20 12.23
CA SER A 76 13.59 4.50 13.68
C SER A 76 12.70 3.53 14.47
N ARG A 77 11.91 2.72 13.79
CA ARG A 77 11.01 1.74 14.42
C ARG A 77 11.21 0.35 13.81
N PRO A 78 12.40 -0.25 14.02
CA PRO A 78 12.67 -1.61 13.49
C PRO A 78 11.83 -2.68 14.17
N ASP A 79 11.21 -2.37 15.30
CA ASP A 79 10.32 -3.24 16.04
C ASP A 79 8.96 -3.45 15.35
N LEU A 80 8.59 -2.56 14.42
CA LEU A 80 7.29 -2.63 13.74
C LEU A 80 7.43 -3.27 12.37
N THR A 81 6.63 -4.30 12.11
CA THR A 81 6.58 -5.01 10.83
C THR A 81 5.26 -5.78 10.74
N PRO A 82 4.65 -5.99 9.57
CA PRO A 82 5.00 -5.41 8.27
C PRO A 82 4.38 -4.03 8.07
N TRP A 83 4.81 -3.34 7.00
CA TRP A 83 4.36 -1.99 6.71
C TRP A 83 3.60 -1.94 5.39
N LEU A 84 2.47 -1.28 5.39
CA LEU A 84 1.84 -0.81 4.16
C LEU A 84 2.53 0.44 3.68
N ALA A 85 2.81 0.51 2.40
CA ALA A 85 3.48 1.66 1.80
C ALA A 85 2.97 1.92 0.40
N SER A 86 3.04 3.17 -0.02
CA SER A 86 2.82 3.57 -1.42
C SER A 86 1.44 3.19 -1.95
N LEU A 87 0.40 3.42 -1.18
CA LEU A 87 -0.96 3.26 -1.68
C LEU A 87 -1.26 4.33 -2.73
N PHE A 88 -1.57 3.89 -3.93
CA PHE A 88 -1.89 4.77 -5.06
C PHE A 88 -3.11 4.26 -5.81
N VAL A 89 -4.01 5.17 -6.17
CA VAL A 89 -5.14 4.90 -7.07
C VAL A 89 -5.17 6.03 -8.10
N LYS A 90 -5.32 5.66 -9.38
CA LYS A 90 -5.43 6.65 -10.44
C LYS A 90 -6.55 7.64 -10.14
N THR A 91 -6.33 8.90 -10.46
CA THR A 91 -7.25 9.99 -10.11
C THR A 91 -8.69 9.70 -10.56
N GLU A 92 -8.86 9.18 -11.78
CA GLU A 92 -10.17 8.87 -12.35
C GLU A 92 -10.91 7.76 -11.60
N PHE A 93 -10.18 6.96 -10.84
CA PHE A 93 -10.74 5.80 -10.13
C PHE A 93 -10.83 6.01 -8.61
N ARG A 94 -10.52 7.21 -8.13
CA ARG A 94 -10.61 7.52 -6.71
C ARG A 94 -12.07 7.62 -6.26
N ASN A 95 -12.29 7.45 -4.95
CA ASN A 95 -13.62 7.48 -4.33
C ASN A 95 -14.55 6.35 -4.80
N ALA A 96 -14.00 5.28 -5.37
CA ALA A 96 -14.75 4.10 -5.80
C ALA A 96 -14.46 2.86 -4.96
N GLY A 97 -13.76 3.02 -3.82
CA GLY A 97 -13.47 1.91 -2.92
C GLY A 97 -12.24 1.09 -3.29
N ILE A 98 -11.47 1.49 -4.30
CA ILE A 98 -10.30 0.72 -4.75
C ILE A 98 -9.18 0.75 -3.71
N GLY A 99 -8.91 1.92 -3.12
CA GLY A 99 -7.92 2.02 -2.05
C GLY A 99 -8.28 1.15 -0.86
N LYS A 100 -9.54 1.17 -0.46
CA LYS A 100 -10.03 0.32 0.63
C LYS A 100 -9.85 -1.17 0.29
N ALA A 101 -10.13 -1.56 -0.95
CA ALA A 101 -9.96 -2.95 -1.39
C ALA A 101 -8.48 -3.37 -1.36
N LEU A 102 -7.58 -2.50 -1.80
CA LEU A 102 -6.14 -2.77 -1.73
C LEU A 102 -5.66 -2.92 -0.29
N LEU A 103 -6.10 -2.04 0.60
CA LEU A 103 -5.74 -2.11 2.02
C LEU A 103 -6.26 -3.40 2.65
N GLN A 104 -7.50 -3.78 2.34
CA GLN A 104 -8.08 -5.00 2.88
C GLN A 104 -7.35 -6.23 2.36
N HIS A 105 -6.99 -6.24 1.09
CA HIS A 105 -6.23 -7.35 0.50
C HIS A 105 -4.87 -7.52 1.20
N CYS A 106 -4.16 -6.43 1.46
CA CYS A 106 -2.89 -6.47 2.20
C CYS A 106 -3.09 -6.98 3.63
N SER A 107 -4.14 -6.53 4.29
CA SER A 107 -4.45 -6.95 5.65
C SER A 107 -4.73 -8.47 5.70
N ASP A 108 -5.54 -8.96 4.77
CA ASP A 108 -5.86 -10.37 4.68
C ASP A 108 -4.60 -11.20 4.37
N TYR A 109 -3.78 -10.74 3.45
CA TYR A 109 -2.54 -11.41 3.11
C TYR A 109 -1.57 -11.45 4.29
N ALA A 110 -1.42 -10.35 5.02
CA ALA A 110 -0.55 -10.29 6.19
C ALA A 110 -1.02 -11.28 7.25
N ALA A 111 -2.32 -11.38 7.50
CA ALA A 111 -2.88 -12.36 8.42
C ALA A 111 -2.60 -13.78 7.96
N GLU A 112 -2.74 -14.04 6.68
CA GLU A 112 -2.52 -15.36 6.08
C GLU A 112 -1.09 -15.83 6.27
N ILE A 113 -0.10 -14.93 6.19
CA ILE A 113 1.31 -15.27 6.40
C ILE A 113 1.77 -15.14 7.84
N GLY A 114 0.85 -14.91 8.80
CA GLY A 114 1.11 -15.04 10.22
C GLY A 114 1.26 -13.77 11.02
N PHE A 115 1.01 -12.60 10.43
CA PHE A 115 1.07 -11.34 11.16
C PHE A 115 -0.29 -11.02 11.80
N SER A 116 -0.26 -10.44 13.01
CA SER A 116 -1.48 -10.05 13.71
C SER A 116 -1.80 -8.56 13.54
N ARG A 117 -0.83 -7.75 13.13
CA ARG A 117 -0.98 -6.30 12.96
C ARG A 117 -0.19 -5.84 11.75
N ILE A 118 -0.66 -4.73 11.16
CA ILE A 118 0.04 -4.02 10.09
C ILE A 118 0.16 -2.55 10.46
N TYR A 119 1.13 -1.89 9.86
CA TYR A 119 1.50 -0.52 10.18
C TYR A 119 1.60 0.31 8.91
N LEU A 120 1.32 1.59 9.03
CA LEU A 120 1.60 2.58 7.98
C LEU A 120 1.94 3.91 8.63
N TYR A 121 2.53 4.81 7.88
CA TYR A 121 2.64 6.19 8.31
C TYR A 121 2.11 7.12 7.23
N THR A 122 1.64 8.29 7.67
CA THR A 122 1.13 9.32 6.78
C THR A 122 1.35 10.69 7.40
N SER A 123 1.45 11.71 6.55
CA SER A 123 1.48 13.11 7.00
C SER A 123 0.09 13.74 6.98
N THR A 124 -0.76 13.35 6.04
CA THR A 124 -1.95 14.12 5.68
C THR A 124 -3.25 13.32 5.68
N ALA A 125 -3.18 11.99 5.69
CA ALA A 125 -4.36 11.14 5.50
C ALA A 125 -4.81 10.43 6.78
N VAL A 126 -4.49 10.98 7.95
CA VAL A 126 -4.79 10.34 9.24
C VAL A 126 -6.28 10.04 9.37
N ASP A 127 -7.13 11.01 9.05
CA ASP A 127 -8.59 10.83 9.22
C ASP A 127 -9.13 9.76 8.27
N TYR A 128 -8.60 9.70 7.06
CA TYR A 128 -8.97 8.66 6.10
C TYR A 128 -8.72 7.26 6.68
N TYR A 129 -7.52 7.04 7.22
CA TYR A 129 -7.17 5.73 7.78
C TYR A 129 -7.95 5.44 9.06
N LYS A 130 -8.19 6.45 9.90
CA LYS A 130 -9.00 6.25 11.11
C LYS A 130 -10.41 5.78 10.76
N ARG A 131 -11.00 6.32 9.70
CA ARG A 131 -12.33 5.87 9.24
C ARG A 131 -12.33 4.41 8.79
N LEU A 132 -11.18 3.90 8.39
CA LEU A 132 -11.04 2.50 7.96
C LEU A 132 -10.59 1.57 9.09
N GLY A 133 -10.62 2.04 10.33
CA GLY A 133 -10.32 1.20 11.49
C GLY A 133 -8.86 1.21 11.93
N TRP A 134 -8.06 2.12 11.43
CA TRP A 134 -6.68 2.28 11.87
C TRP A 134 -6.60 3.18 13.10
N ASN A 135 -5.65 2.90 14.00
CA ASN A 135 -5.44 3.66 15.22
C ASN A 135 -4.05 4.26 15.24
N GLN A 136 -3.97 5.52 15.64
CA GLN A 136 -2.68 6.18 15.81
C GLN A 136 -1.96 5.57 17.02
N ILE A 137 -0.68 5.21 16.83
CA ILE A 137 0.11 4.61 17.90
C ILE A 137 1.35 5.44 18.25
N ASP A 138 1.87 6.23 17.32
CA ASP A 138 3.10 7.00 17.54
C ASP A 138 3.26 8.03 16.44
N ASN A 139 4.31 8.82 16.54
CA ASN A 139 4.77 9.71 15.48
C ASN A 139 6.29 9.65 15.40
N PHE A 140 6.83 10.12 14.28
CA PHE A 140 8.28 10.26 14.12
C PHE A 140 8.57 11.34 13.08
N ASP A 141 9.80 11.84 13.10
CA ASP A 141 10.24 12.83 12.14
C ASP A 141 11.15 12.20 11.11
N ILE A 142 10.93 12.57 9.84
CA ILE A 142 11.82 12.18 8.76
C ILE A 142 12.06 13.41 7.90
N HIS A 143 13.33 13.75 7.71
CA HIS A 143 13.74 14.94 6.95
C HIS A 143 13.03 16.22 7.41
N GLY A 144 12.86 16.38 8.73
CA GLY A 144 12.21 17.55 9.31
C GLY A 144 10.69 17.57 9.20
N LYS A 145 10.08 16.48 8.71
CA LYS A 145 8.63 16.37 8.59
C LYS A 145 8.09 15.35 9.58
N SER A 146 7.01 15.71 10.26
CA SER A 146 6.34 14.80 11.18
C SER A 146 5.45 13.82 10.43
N LYS A 147 5.57 12.56 10.78
CA LYS A 147 4.74 11.47 10.26
C LYS A 147 4.00 10.82 11.41
N ILE A 148 2.76 10.45 11.16
CA ILE A 148 1.91 9.75 12.12
C ILE A 148 1.91 8.27 11.77
N ILE A 149 2.22 7.42 12.76
CA ILE A 149 2.18 5.97 12.60
C ILE A 149 0.82 5.47 13.05
N LEU A 150 0.17 4.70 12.19
CA LEU A 150 -1.09 4.05 12.50
C LEU A 150 -0.93 2.55 12.38
N SER A 151 -1.76 1.84 13.13
CA SER A 151 -1.76 0.39 13.19
C SER A 151 -3.17 -0.14 13.12
N ARG A 152 -3.31 -1.32 12.53
CA ARG A 152 -4.58 -2.04 12.48
C ARG A 152 -4.32 -3.52 12.71
N SER A 153 -5.25 -4.17 13.42
CA SER A 153 -5.26 -5.63 13.51
C SER A 153 -5.57 -6.20 12.13
N CYS A 154 -4.78 -7.17 11.70
CA CYS A 154 -5.04 -7.88 10.45
C CYS A 154 -5.48 -9.32 10.69
N SER A 155 -5.62 -9.72 11.96
CA SER A 155 -6.17 -11.01 12.24
C SER A 155 -7.60 -11.06 11.70
N ASN A 156 -7.86 -12.07 10.89
CA ASN A 156 -9.18 -12.35 10.45
C ASN A 156 -10.02 -12.74 11.65
N LEU A 157 -10.80 -11.80 12.10
CA LEU A 157 -11.86 -12.09 13.04
C LEU A 157 -13.02 -12.66 12.25
N HIS A 158 -12.80 -13.81 11.65
CA HIS A 158 -13.94 -14.59 11.24
C HIS A 158 -14.44 -15.32 12.47
N PRO A 159 -15.60 -14.92 12.91
CA PRO A 159 -16.24 -15.72 13.92
C PRO A 159 -16.46 -17.13 13.39
#